data_bfb81e0ec13b93ba860597680ffac819
#
_entry.id   bfb81e0ec13b93ba860597680ffac819
#
_cell.length_a   1.000
_cell.length_b   1.000
_cell.length_c   1.000
_cell.angle_alpha   90.00
_cell.angle_beta   90.00
_cell.angle_gamma   90.00
#
_symmetry.space_group_name_H-M   'P 1'
#
loop_
_entity.id
_entity.type
_entity.pdbx_description
1 polymer ?
#
loop_
_entity_poly.entity_id
_entity_poly.type
_entity_poly.pdbx_seq_one_letter_code
_entity_poly.pdbx_strand_id
1 'polypeptide(L)'
;MVKLTFYIVDWSLNMHEELFAALSLLAISDAKFEIEAVVCVGGLAQLWTAEEDGTSQPSNAKEVDVVVIGGGFSGCMAAYDVHQAGLSVMLLEAKHRIGGRSRTQKLTSGPGLVELGATWINKVTQPTVYELTRRFGLDCKDQYLQGDVIWELHDGSFVRASTSLPETRNPELAERLRKLVETLTLAAEETDIHSLESFPKEEDISVSDWLTTKGLYNDALLQGLARFLTMAWVGREPHECGIHYILDYVKSAGGFASINTDGPGGAQALKIKQGTSAIATALAGAIEPGSVQINAPVDSITQYGNVCEVTTSNGTRYQAKKVILAIPTNTYTNIRFSPPLPHSKRALVTRTKPGIYAKVIVTYTSSWWKDAGLQGKFMSMKGPICFYWDISDDATKQYSLALFVAGDTAAAWHQLSELSRKEALIDHLVSFVGPELADKARDVLEVNAVEWTKEPYLDGAPTSAMGPGMLRTHGRALREPFGNLHFVGGETAYEWKGYLEVAITAGKRGAEEVVKALKD
;
A
#
# COMPACT_ATOMS: atom_id res chain seq x y z
N MET A 1 -49.60 6.44 -20.60
CA MET A 1 -49.06 7.21 -19.46
C MET A 1 -49.88 6.85 -18.24
N VAL A 2 -49.26 6.22 -17.25
CA VAL A 2 -49.94 5.87 -15.99
C VAL A 2 -49.29 6.77 -14.91
N LYS A 3 -50.10 7.54 -14.20
CA LYS A 3 -49.65 8.41 -13.12
C LYS A 3 -49.75 7.63 -11.81
N LEU A 4 -48.62 7.46 -11.11
CA LEU A 4 -48.55 6.83 -9.80
C LEU A 4 -48.18 7.88 -8.76
N THR A 5 -49.05 8.08 -7.77
CA THR A 5 -48.81 9.03 -6.68
C THR A 5 -48.62 8.26 -5.38
N PHE A 6 -47.52 8.46 -4.71
CA PHE A 6 -47.20 7.84 -3.42
C PHE A 6 -47.29 8.89 -2.30
N TYR A 7 -47.93 8.53 -1.19
CA TYR A 7 -47.97 9.33 0.03
C TYR A 7 -47.15 8.62 1.11
N ILE A 8 -46.05 9.23 1.52
CA ILE A 8 -45.20 8.70 2.61
C ILE A 8 -45.42 9.58 3.85
N VAL A 9 -46.06 9.00 4.87
CA VAL A 9 -46.47 9.73 6.08
C VAL A 9 -45.49 9.53 7.25
N ASP A 10 -44.62 8.51 7.18
CA ASP A 10 -43.61 8.25 8.22
C ASP A 10 -42.35 7.61 7.60
N TRP A 11 -41.17 8.07 8.02
CA TRP A 11 -39.90 7.67 7.47
C TRP A 11 -39.13 6.81 8.51
N SER A 12 -39.29 5.49 8.49
CA SER A 12 -38.45 4.56 9.24
C SER A 12 -37.33 3.99 8.35
N LEU A 13 -36.16 3.77 8.93
CA LEU A 13 -34.89 3.41 8.24
C LEU A 13 -34.93 2.18 7.30
N ASN A 14 -35.97 1.35 7.38
CA ASN A 14 -36.06 0.11 6.58
C ASN A 14 -36.86 0.22 5.26
N MET A 15 -37.50 1.35 4.99
CA MET A 15 -38.31 1.49 3.75
C MET A 15 -37.52 1.86 2.50
N HIS A 16 -36.26 2.26 2.63
CA HIS A 16 -35.42 2.60 1.48
C HIS A 16 -35.19 1.42 0.53
N GLU A 17 -34.96 0.23 1.06
CA GLU A 17 -34.68 -0.95 0.24
C GLU A 17 -35.92 -1.49 -0.47
N GLU A 18 -37.09 -1.45 0.17
CA GLU A 18 -38.36 -1.94 -0.41
C GLU A 18 -38.90 -1.00 -1.49
N LEU A 19 -38.78 0.31 -1.33
CA LEU A 19 -39.19 1.29 -2.32
C LEU A 19 -38.30 1.23 -3.57
N PHE A 20 -36.98 1.10 -3.40
CA PHE A 20 -36.02 0.92 -4.48
C PHE A 20 -36.21 -0.41 -5.21
N ALA A 21 -36.55 -1.48 -4.52
CA ALA A 21 -36.85 -2.78 -5.12
C ALA A 21 -38.15 -2.72 -5.97
N ALA A 22 -39.19 -2.04 -5.47
CA ALA A 22 -40.46 -1.87 -6.21
C ALA A 22 -40.30 -0.98 -7.48
N LEU A 23 -39.49 0.08 -7.38
CA LEU A 23 -39.19 0.96 -8.51
C LEU A 23 -38.30 0.26 -9.57
N SER A 24 -37.39 -0.62 -9.12
CA SER A 24 -36.55 -1.41 -10.03
C SER A 24 -37.34 -2.48 -10.82
N LEU A 25 -38.40 -3.01 -10.23
CA LEU A 25 -39.29 -3.98 -10.90
C LEU A 25 -40.22 -3.31 -11.94
N LEU A 26 -40.55 -2.04 -11.77
CA LEU A 26 -41.37 -1.27 -12.71
C LEU A 26 -40.57 -0.77 -13.95
N ALA A 27 -39.27 -0.62 -13.83
CA ALA A 27 -38.37 -0.18 -14.90
C ALA A 27 -38.14 -1.22 -16.03
N ILE A 28 -38.72 -2.42 -15.92
CA ILE A 28 -38.57 -3.52 -16.92
C ILE A 28 -39.65 -3.49 -18.02
N SER A 29 -40.62 -2.59 -17.94
CA SER A 29 -41.67 -2.49 -19.01
C SER A 29 -41.52 -1.19 -19.80
N ASP A 30 -41.58 -1.30 -21.13
CA ASP A 30 -41.51 -0.19 -22.11
C ASP A 30 -42.64 0.87 -22.01
N ALA A 31 -43.24 1.05 -20.85
CA ALA A 31 -44.32 2.00 -20.63
C ALA A 31 -43.80 3.29 -19.97
N LYS A 32 -44.13 4.45 -20.52
CA LYS A 32 -43.82 5.76 -19.92
C LYS A 32 -44.67 5.96 -18.66
N PHE A 33 -43.98 6.21 -17.53
CA PHE A 33 -44.60 6.49 -16.24
C PHE A 33 -44.25 7.90 -15.79
N GLU A 34 -45.18 8.57 -15.15
CA GLU A 34 -44.98 9.83 -14.41
C GLU A 34 -45.10 9.48 -12.93
N ILE A 35 -44.02 9.70 -12.16
CA ILE A 35 -43.98 9.39 -10.75
C ILE A 35 -44.00 10.70 -9.97
N GLU A 36 -45.04 10.89 -9.17
CA GLU A 36 -45.09 11.96 -8.17
C GLU A 36 -44.97 11.35 -6.75
N ALA A 37 -43.99 11.78 -6.00
CA ALA A 37 -43.86 11.45 -4.57
C ALA A 37 -44.08 12.69 -3.72
N VAL A 38 -45.04 12.65 -2.82
CA VAL A 38 -45.25 13.71 -1.82
C VAL A 38 -44.68 13.20 -0.49
N VAL A 39 -43.59 13.80 -0.04
CA VAL A 39 -42.96 13.48 1.23
C VAL A 39 -43.35 14.54 2.26
N CYS A 40 -44.02 14.14 3.31
CA CYS A 40 -44.36 15.02 4.44
C CYS A 40 -43.41 14.75 5.61
N VAL A 41 -42.51 15.71 5.90
CA VAL A 41 -41.67 15.67 7.08
C VAL A 41 -41.94 16.92 7.91
N GLY A 42 -42.41 16.74 9.15
CA GLY A 42 -42.55 17.85 10.10
C GLY A 42 -43.49 18.97 9.67
N GLY A 43 -44.57 18.70 8.91
CA GLY A 43 -45.60 19.68 8.56
C GLY A 43 -45.32 20.49 7.29
N LEU A 44 -44.27 20.22 6.53
CA LEU A 44 -43.98 20.82 5.23
C LEU A 44 -44.02 19.75 4.14
N ALA A 45 -44.89 19.95 3.15
CA ALA A 45 -44.95 19.08 1.96
C ALA A 45 -44.02 19.63 0.88
N GLN A 46 -43.07 18.84 0.43
CA GLN A 46 -42.28 19.12 -0.78
C GLN A 46 -42.73 18.19 -1.90
N LEU A 47 -43.09 18.78 -3.03
CA LEU A 47 -43.43 18.04 -4.25
C LEU A 47 -42.14 17.72 -5.01
N TRP A 48 -41.88 16.44 -5.22
CA TRP A 48 -40.81 15.98 -6.11
C TRP A 48 -41.48 15.40 -7.38
N THR A 49 -41.18 16.01 -8.51
CA THR A 49 -41.55 15.48 -9.84
C THR A 49 -40.29 15.02 -10.55
N ALA A 50 -40.20 13.75 -10.91
CA ALA A 50 -39.18 13.24 -11.82
C ALA A 50 -39.86 13.01 -13.17
N GLU A 51 -39.64 13.90 -14.13
CA GLU A 51 -39.91 13.64 -15.56
C GLU A 51 -38.67 12.95 -16.14
N GLU A 52 -38.73 11.68 -16.48
CA GLU A 52 -37.76 11.10 -17.43
C GLU A 52 -38.19 11.53 -18.84
N ASP A 53 -37.63 12.64 -19.29
CA ASP A 53 -37.62 12.94 -20.71
C ASP A 53 -36.67 11.92 -21.39
N GLY A 54 -37.23 11.05 -22.20
CA GLY A 54 -36.51 10.03 -22.98
C GLY A 54 -35.67 10.60 -24.14
N THR A 55 -35.11 11.80 -23.95
CA THR A 55 -34.03 12.34 -24.74
C THR A 55 -32.76 12.20 -23.92
N SER A 56 -31.93 11.20 -24.24
CA SER A 56 -30.54 11.18 -23.80
C SER A 56 -29.95 12.54 -24.12
N GLN A 57 -29.80 13.40 -23.09
CA GLN A 57 -28.88 14.54 -23.21
C GLN A 57 -27.54 13.96 -23.67
N PRO A 58 -26.84 14.55 -24.66
CA PRO A 58 -25.50 14.11 -25.01
C PRO A 58 -24.69 14.13 -23.71
N SER A 59 -24.24 12.95 -23.27
CA SER A 59 -23.50 12.80 -22.05
C SER A 59 -22.25 13.69 -22.19
N ASN A 60 -22.09 14.69 -21.34
CA ASN A 60 -20.89 15.53 -21.27
C ASN A 60 -19.69 14.69 -20.74
N ALA A 61 -19.72 13.39 -20.98
CA ALA A 61 -18.69 12.44 -20.60
C ALA A 61 -17.50 12.57 -21.56
N LYS A 62 -16.31 12.63 -20.99
CA LYS A 62 -15.08 12.58 -21.78
C LYS A 62 -14.84 11.15 -22.24
N GLU A 63 -14.77 10.93 -23.54
CA GLU A 63 -14.52 9.60 -24.12
C GLU A 63 -13.03 9.32 -24.22
N VAL A 64 -12.62 8.12 -23.78
CA VAL A 64 -11.25 7.60 -23.91
C VAL A 64 -11.29 6.08 -24.10
N ASP A 65 -10.21 5.48 -24.61
CA ASP A 65 -10.12 4.03 -24.69
C ASP A 65 -9.98 3.40 -23.29
N VAL A 66 -9.20 4.03 -22.42
CA VAL A 66 -8.90 3.49 -21.09
C VAL A 66 -8.96 4.57 -20.02
N VAL A 67 -9.64 4.30 -18.91
CA VAL A 67 -9.52 5.06 -17.67
C VAL A 67 -8.65 4.27 -16.69
N VAL A 68 -7.62 4.89 -16.12
CA VAL A 68 -6.79 4.34 -15.05
C VAL A 68 -7.11 5.07 -13.76
N ILE A 69 -7.47 4.32 -12.71
CA ILE A 69 -7.86 4.86 -11.40
C ILE A 69 -6.75 4.62 -10.39
N GLY A 70 -6.18 5.70 -9.86
CA GLY A 70 -5.05 5.70 -8.93
C GLY A 70 -3.72 6.06 -9.60
N GLY A 71 -3.16 7.21 -9.22
CA GLY A 71 -1.88 7.75 -9.72
C GLY A 71 -0.66 7.26 -8.92
N GLY A 72 -0.70 6.03 -8.38
CA GLY A 72 0.46 5.35 -7.84
C GLY A 72 1.37 4.81 -8.95
N PHE A 73 2.46 4.12 -8.59
CA PHE A 73 3.41 3.57 -9.57
C PHE A 73 2.73 2.63 -10.58
N SER A 74 1.82 1.76 -10.12
CA SER A 74 1.07 0.86 -11.01
C SER A 74 0.22 1.61 -12.03
N GLY A 75 -0.51 2.63 -11.58
CA GLY A 75 -1.39 3.40 -12.46
C GLY A 75 -0.61 4.28 -13.42
N CYS A 76 0.46 4.95 -12.95
CA CYS A 76 1.34 5.74 -13.83
C CYS A 76 1.99 4.87 -14.91
N MET A 77 2.46 3.66 -14.53
CA MET A 77 3.04 2.71 -15.49
C MET A 77 2.00 2.19 -16.48
N ALA A 78 0.83 1.79 -15.99
CA ALA A 78 -0.25 1.31 -16.85
C ALA A 78 -0.71 2.38 -17.84
N ALA A 79 -0.91 3.62 -17.39
CA ALA A 79 -1.30 4.73 -18.25
C ALA A 79 -0.21 5.07 -19.29
N TYR A 80 1.06 5.02 -18.88
CA TYR A 80 2.20 5.21 -19.78
C TYR A 80 2.22 4.14 -20.89
N ASP A 81 2.13 2.86 -20.56
CA ASP A 81 2.19 1.77 -21.54
C ASP A 81 0.95 1.76 -22.46
N VAL A 82 -0.25 2.06 -21.94
CA VAL A 82 -1.47 2.25 -22.74
C VAL A 82 -1.29 3.37 -23.76
N HIS A 83 -0.74 4.52 -23.32
CA HIS A 83 -0.42 5.65 -24.20
C HIS A 83 0.62 5.27 -25.28
N GLN A 84 1.71 4.56 -24.89
CA GLN A 84 2.72 4.09 -25.85
C GLN A 84 2.14 3.09 -26.87
N ALA A 85 1.06 2.38 -26.55
CA ALA A 85 0.35 1.51 -27.48
C ALA A 85 -0.57 2.26 -28.46
N GLY A 86 -0.62 3.61 -28.37
CA GLY A 86 -1.42 4.48 -29.25
C GLY A 86 -2.90 4.60 -28.85
N LEU A 87 -3.26 4.21 -27.62
CA LEU A 87 -4.61 4.33 -27.09
C LEU A 87 -4.77 5.62 -26.26
N SER A 88 -5.95 6.21 -26.33
CA SER A 88 -6.31 7.33 -25.47
C SER A 88 -6.52 6.88 -24.03
N VAL A 89 -5.90 7.59 -23.08
CA VAL A 89 -5.94 7.23 -21.67
C VAL A 89 -6.23 8.43 -20.78
N MET A 90 -6.99 8.20 -19.70
CA MET A 90 -7.20 9.18 -18.63
C MET A 90 -6.77 8.56 -17.29
N LEU A 91 -5.79 9.18 -16.62
CA LEU A 91 -5.33 8.80 -15.28
C LEU A 91 -6.00 9.69 -14.23
N LEU A 92 -6.76 9.08 -13.32
CA LEU A 92 -7.49 9.76 -12.25
C LEU A 92 -6.82 9.47 -10.90
N GLU A 93 -6.36 10.50 -10.21
CA GLU A 93 -5.76 10.42 -8.87
C GLU A 93 -6.64 11.16 -7.86
N ALA A 94 -7.01 10.50 -6.79
CA ALA A 94 -7.87 11.06 -5.76
C ALA A 94 -7.19 12.20 -4.97
N LYS A 95 -5.90 12.10 -4.74
CA LYS A 95 -5.09 13.07 -3.97
C LYS A 95 -4.61 14.23 -4.85
N HIS A 96 -4.06 15.24 -4.19
CA HIS A 96 -3.43 16.40 -4.85
C HIS A 96 -2.05 16.08 -5.46
N ARG A 97 -1.57 14.83 -5.33
CA ARG A 97 -0.27 14.37 -5.81
C ARG A 97 -0.34 12.93 -6.32
N ILE A 98 0.45 12.63 -7.32
CA ILE A 98 0.73 11.26 -7.76
C ILE A 98 1.81 10.60 -6.90
N GLY A 99 2.05 9.29 -7.10
CA GLY A 99 3.10 8.51 -6.42
C GLY A 99 2.56 7.53 -5.38
N GLY A 100 1.29 7.65 -4.94
CA GLY A 100 0.68 6.72 -3.99
C GLY A 100 1.46 6.62 -2.67
N ARG A 101 1.93 5.40 -2.32
CA ARG A 101 2.76 5.09 -1.12
C ARG A 101 4.24 5.50 -1.24
N SER A 102 4.63 6.23 -2.27
CA SER A 102 5.89 6.95 -2.38
C SER A 102 5.65 8.44 -2.13
N ARG A 103 6.49 9.10 -1.37
CA ARG A 103 6.41 10.53 -1.08
C ARG A 103 7.79 11.09 -0.80
N THR A 104 8.35 11.76 -1.79
CA THR A 104 9.58 12.55 -1.68
C THR A 104 9.24 13.96 -1.22
N GLN A 105 9.97 14.49 -0.24
CA GLN A 105 9.79 15.83 0.29
C GLN A 105 11.12 16.56 0.38
N LYS A 106 11.12 17.85 0.06
CA LYS A 106 12.28 18.73 0.30
C LYS A 106 12.39 19.03 1.80
N LEU A 107 13.62 19.08 2.30
CA LEU A 107 13.88 19.63 3.61
C LEU A 107 13.62 21.14 3.62
N THR A 108 13.16 21.64 4.75
CA THR A 108 13.06 23.09 5.02
C THR A 108 14.35 23.63 5.60
N SER A 109 15.13 22.77 6.25
CA SER A 109 16.41 23.10 6.91
C SER A 109 17.62 23.08 5.97
N GLY A 110 17.47 22.66 4.71
CA GLY A 110 18.57 22.54 3.76
C GLY A 110 18.18 22.03 2.38
N PRO A 111 19.15 21.83 1.49
CA PRO A 111 18.90 21.48 0.08
C PRO A 111 18.50 20.01 -0.14
N GLY A 112 18.54 19.17 0.90
CA GLY A 112 18.31 17.72 0.78
C GLY A 112 16.87 17.33 0.52
N LEU A 113 16.68 16.05 0.20
CA LEU A 113 15.39 15.39 0.04
C LEU A 113 15.25 14.26 1.06
N VAL A 114 14.05 14.03 1.53
CA VAL A 114 13.69 12.90 2.38
C VAL A 114 12.55 12.08 1.79
N GLU A 115 12.62 10.77 2.01
CA GLU A 115 11.63 9.80 1.56
C GLU A 115 10.69 9.42 2.70
N LEU A 116 9.48 9.94 2.68
CA LEU A 116 8.45 9.61 3.66
C LEU A 116 7.69 8.31 3.33
N GLY A 117 7.89 7.77 2.13
CA GLY A 117 7.33 6.49 1.68
C GLY A 117 8.43 5.50 1.28
N ALA A 118 8.21 4.81 0.16
CA ALA A 118 9.20 3.92 -0.43
C ALA A 118 10.53 4.66 -0.63
N THR A 119 11.64 3.99 -0.38
CA THR A 119 12.98 4.62 -0.37
C THR A 119 13.98 3.88 -1.24
N TRP A 120 13.93 2.54 -1.22
CA TRP A 120 14.97 1.70 -1.79
C TRP A 120 14.53 0.95 -3.03
N ILE A 121 15.52 0.66 -3.88
CA ILE A 121 15.42 -0.21 -5.04
C ILE A 121 16.68 -1.08 -5.14
N ASN A 122 16.67 -2.05 -6.06
CA ASN A 122 17.83 -2.86 -6.38
C ASN A 122 18.03 -2.97 -7.91
N LYS A 123 19.26 -2.88 -8.36
CA LYS A 123 19.57 -2.96 -9.80
C LYS A 123 19.58 -4.39 -10.36
N VAL A 124 19.75 -5.40 -9.49
CA VAL A 124 19.88 -6.81 -9.89
C VAL A 124 18.55 -7.54 -9.73
N THR A 125 17.94 -7.40 -8.55
CA THR A 125 16.74 -8.15 -8.17
C THR A 125 15.43 -7.42 -8.47
N GLN A 126 15.51 -6.12 -8.77
CA GLN A 126 14.36 -5.26 -9.13
C GLN A 126 14.66 -4.52 -10.45
N PRO A 127 14.83 -5.25 -11.56
CA PRO A 127 15.37 -4.69 -12.80
C PRO A 127 14.42 -3.69 -13.48
N THR A 128 13.10 -3.85 -13.30
CA THR A 128 12.13 -2.99 -14.00
C THR A 128 12.13 -1.57 -13.43
N VAL A 129 12.13 -1.43 -12.10
CA VAL A 129 12.23 -0.09 -11.48
C VAL A 129 13.58 0.54 -11.76
N TYR A 130 14.67 -0.24 -11.76
CA TYR A 130 15.99 0.27 -12.07
C TYR A 130 16.12 0.73 -13.53
N GLU A 131 15.52 0.01 -14.48
CA GLU A 131 15.49 0.43 -15.88
C GLU A 131 14.75 1.77 -16.06
N LEU A 132 13.68 2.02 -15.29
CA LEU A 132 13.00 3.31 -15.31
C LEU A 132 13.89 4.45 -14.81
N THR A 133 14.75 4.21 -13.80
CA THR A 133 15.72 5.23 -13.37
C THR A 133 16.66 5.59 -14.51
N ARG A 134 17.16 4.61 -15.26
CA ARG A 134 18.02 4.85 -16.41
C ARG A 134 17.29 5.58 -17.54
N ARG A 135 16.07 5.14 -17.86
CA ARG A 135 15.24 5.74 -18.92
C ARG A 135 14.98 7.22 -18.69
N PHE A 136 14.74 7.60 -17.44
CA PHE A 136 14.43 8.99 -17.07
C PHE A 136 15.63 9.78 -16.54
N GLY A 137 16.85 9.25 -16.64
CA GLY A 137 18.06 9.94 -16.21
C GLY A 137 18.14 10.22 -14.72
N LEU A 138 17.60 9.31 -13.90
CA LEU A 138 17.63 9.42 -12.44
C LEU A 138 18.87 8.72 -11.89
N ASP A 139 19.60 9.43 -11.01
CA ASP A 139 20.81 8.93 -10.39
C ASP A 139 20.50 8.06 -9.19
N CYS A 140 21.22 6.95 -9.07
CA CYS A 140 21.15 6.07 -7.89
C CYS A 140 22.45 6.20 -7.06
N LYS A 141 22.32 5.95 -5.75
CA LYS A 141 23.46 5.80 -4.85
C LYS A 141 23.25 4.58 -3.94
N ASP A 142 24.36 3.96 -3.56
CA ASP A 142 24.35 2.80 -2.66
C ASP A 142 23.88 3.19 -1.25
N GLN A 143 23.24 2.23 -0.58
CA GLN A 143 22.93 2.33 0.85
C GLN A 143 24.23 2.27 1.66
N TYR A 144 24.34 3.10 2.70
CA TYR A 144 25.46 3.07 3.64
C TYR A 144 25.39 1.82 4.50
N LEU A 145 26.52 1.08 4.59
CA LEU A 145 26.58 -0.24 5.26
C LEU A 145 27.73 -0.36 6.28
N GLN A 146 28.44 0.72 6.57
CA GLN A 146 29.58 0.65 7.47
C GLN A 146 29.18 0.91 8.92
N GLY A 147 29.80 0.20 9.86
CA GLY A 147 29.55 0.31 11.29
C GLY A 147 28.60 -0.76 11.84
N ASP A 148 28.40 -0.71 13.15
CA ASP A 148 27.60 -1.67 13.87
C ASP A 148 26.10 -1.37 13.75
N VAL A 149 25.30 -2.44 13.71
CA VAL A 149 23.85 -2.43 13.92
C VAL A 149 23.56 -2.66 15.40
N ILE A 150 22.55 -2.00 15.97
CA ILE A 150 22.15 -2.23 17.36
C ILE A 150 20.75 -2.84 17.39
N TRP A 151 20.59 -3.91 18.14
CA TRP A 151 19.32 -4.52 18.46
C TRP A 151 18.89 -4.26 19.89
N GLU A 152 17.66 -3.84 20.09
CA GLU A 152 16.96 -3.93 21.37
C GLU A 152 16.17 -5.24 21.38
N LEU A 153 16.53 -6.14 22.31
CA LEU A 153 15.88 -7.43 22.48
C LEU A 153 14.56 -7.31 23.27
N HIS A 154 13.82 -8.40 23.33
CA HIS A 154 12.52 -8.48 24.02
C HIS A 154 12.56 -8.08 25.51
N ASP A 155 13.70 -8.27 26.18
CA ASP A 155 13.91 -7.91 27.59
C ASP A 155 14.40 -6.46 27.80
N GLY A 156 14.62 -5.72 26.71
CA GLY A 156 15.14 -4.35 26.71
C GLY A 156 16.67 -4.26 26.78
N SER A 157 17.38 -5.38 26.70
CA SER A 157 18.83 -5.37 26.54
C SER A 157 19.23 -4.98 25.12
N PHE A 158 20.41 -4.33 25.00
CA PHE A 158 20.94 -3.90 23.70
C PHE A 158 22.14 -4.77 23.32
N VAL A 159 22.15 -5.25 22.08
CA VAL A 159 23.26 -5.99 21.50
C VAL A 159 23.75 -5.32 20.22
N ARG A 160 25.06 -5.26 20.04
CA ARG A 160 25.66 -4.87 18.76
C ARG A 160 25.79 -6.10 17.87
N ALA A 161 25.43 -5.96 16.61
CA ALA A 161 25.50 -7.01 15.61
C ALA A 161 26.17 -6.50 14.34
N SER A 162 26.86 -7.37 13.65
CA SER A 162 27.44 -7.08 12.32
C SER A 162 26.44 -7.32 11.19
N THR A 163 25.28 -7.91 11.50
CA THR A 163 24.25 -8.31 10.54
C THR A 163 22.88 -7.71 10.88
N SER A 164 21.95 -7.86 9.97
CA SER A 164 20.54 -7.46 10.18
C SER A 164 19.74 -8.43 11.06
N LEU A 165 20.36 -9.45 11.64
CA LEU A 165 19.73 -10.37 12.59
C LEU A 165 20.35 -10.17 13.97
N PRO A 166 19.60 -10.39 15.06
CA PRO A 166 20.15 -10.25 16.40
C PRO A 166 21.20 -11.32 16.66
N GLU A 167 22.35 -10.90 17.17
CA GLU A 167 23.42 -11.79 17.60
C GLU A 167 23.36 -11.96 19.12
N THR A 168 23.64 -13.15 19.61
CA THR A 168 23.73 -13.44 21.04
C THR A 168 24.93 -14.30 21.34
N ARG A 169 25.56 -14.04 22.49
CA ARG A 169 26.69 -14.87 23.01
C ARG A 169 26.21 -16.15 23.68
N ASN A 170 24.93 -16.28 23.94
CA ASN A 170 24.34 -17.50 24.48
C ASN A 170 24.13 -18.52 23.34
N PRO A 171 24.87 -19.67 23.32
CA PRO A 171 24.78 -20.63 22.22
C PRO A 171 23.40 -21.26 22.04
N GLU A 172 22.66 -21.49 23.11
CA GLU A 172 21.31 -22.04 23.07
C GLU A 172 20.33 -21.05 22.41
N LEU A 173 20.38 -19.78 22.79
CA LEU A 173 19.55 -18.74 22.16
C LEU A 173 19.94 -18.51 20.71
N ALA A 174 21.23 -18.51 20.38
CA ALA A 174 21.72 -18.42 19.00
C ALA A 174 21.18 -19.54 18.12
N GLU A 175 21.19 -20.78 18.63
CA GLU A 175 20.66 -21.94 17.91
C GLU A 175 19.15 -21.83 17.69
N ARG A 176 18.40 -21.36 18.65
CA ARG A 176 16.94 -21.19 18.54
C ARG A 176 16.57 -20.09 17.53
N LEU A 177 17.28 -18.96 17.55
CA LEU A 177 17.12 -17.90 16.53
C LEU A 177 17.43 -18.42 15.14
N ARG A 178 18.54 -19.17 14.98
CA ARG A 178 18.93 -19.79 13.73
C ARG A 178 17.85 -20.74 13.22
N LYS A 179 17.31 -21.60 14.09
CA LYS A 179 16.25 -22.56 13.75
C LYS A 179 14.98 -21.86 13.30
N LEU A 180 14.58 -20.76 13.92
CA LEU A 180 13.41 -19.98 13.48
C LEU A 180 13.63 -19.43 12.07
N VAL A 181 14.77 -18.78 11.82
CA VAL A 181 15.12 -18.22 10.51
C VAL A 181 15.20 -19.32 9.43
N GLU A 182 15.84 -20.43 9.74
CA GLU A 182 15.96 -21.59 8.83
C GLU A 182 14.58 -22.18 8.49
N THR A 183 13.72 -22.35 9.49
CA THR A 183 12.36 -22.88 9.29
C THR A 183 11.53 -21.97 8.38
N LEU A 184 11.59 -20.65 8.59
CA LEU A 184 10.90 -19.68 7.72
C LEU A 184 11.51 -19.66 6.30
N THR A 185 12.83 -19.77 6.20
CA THR A 185 13.54 -19.79 4.91
C THR A 185 13.12 -21.00 4.08
N LEU A 186 13.21 -22.20 4.64
CA LEU A 186 12.83 -23.43 3.94
C LEU A 186 11.35 -23.44 3.54
N ALA A 187 10.47 -23.05 4.46
CA ALA A 187 9.04 -22.99 4.16
C ALA A 187 8.71 -21.96 3.06
N ALA A 188 9.43 -20.83 3.01
CA ALA A 188 9.27 -19.86 1.93
C ALA A 188 9.81 -20.40 0.60
N GLU A 189 10.94 -21.14 0.60
CA GLU A 189 11.49 -21.78 -0.61
C GLU A 189 10.54 -22.80 -1.21
N GLU A 190 9.82 -23.56 -0.38
CA GLU A 190 8.83 -24.55 -0.79
C GLU A 190 7.50 -23.94 -1.27
N THR A 191 7.23 -22.68 -0.95
CA THR A 191 5.98 -22.01 -1.33
C THR A 191 5.95 -21.68 -2.83
N ASP A 192 4.90 -22.10 -3.52
CA ASP A 192 4.65 -21.76 -4.92
C ASP A 192 3.74 -20.52 -5.02
N ILE A 193 4.33 -19.39 -5.43
CA ILE A 193 3.62 -18.11 -5.58
C ILE A 193 2.67 -18.08 -6.79
N HIS A 194 2.74 -19.05 -7.69
CA HIS A 194 1.88 -19.17 -8.89
C HIS A 194 0.73 -20.15 -8.68
N SER A 195 0.87 -21.12 -7.76
CA SER A 195 -0.12 -22.15 -7.45
C SER A 195 -0.59 -22.03 -6.00
N LEU A 196 -1.42 -21.02 -5.72
CA LEU A 196 -1.86 -20.69 -4.36
C LEU A 196 -2.61 -21.83 -3.65
N GLU A 197 -3.27 -22.69 -4.41
CA GLU A 197 -4.02 -23.84 -3.89
C GLU A 197 -3.11 -25.02 -3.47
N SER A 198 -1.85 -25.02 -3.91
CA SER A 198 -0.87 -26.05 -3.54
C SER A 198 -0.47 -26.00 -2.06
N PHE A 199 -0.59 -24.85 -1.40
CA PHE A 199 -0.27 -24.70 0.02
C PHE A 199 -1.22 -25.57 0.86
N PRO A 200 -0.73 -26.37 1.84
CA PRO A 200 -1.55 -27.24 2.65
C PRO A 200 -2.63 -26.46 3.43
N LYS A 201 -3.88 -26.87 3.29
CA LYS A 201 -5.01 -26.14 3.90
C LYS A 201 -4.94 -26.12 5.43
N GLU A 202 -4.51 -27.23 6.01
CA GLU A 202 -4.37 -27.41 7.46
C GLU A 202 -3.21 -26.63 8.06
N GLU A 203 -2.24 -26.23 7.25
CA GLU A 203 -1.13 -25.36 7.66
C GLU A 203 -1.41 -23.88 7.40
N ASP A 204 -2.47 -23.51 6.66
CA ASP A 204 -2.82 -22.10 6.38
C ASP A 204 -3.53 -21.44 7.56
N ILE A 205 -2.82 -21.37 8.68
CA ILE A 205 -3.21 -20.77 9.97
C ILE A 205 -2.43 -19.47 10.19
N SER A 206 -2.57 -18.84 11.37
CA SER A 206 -1.79 -17.64 11.69
C SER A 206 -0.29 -17.95 11.81
N VAL A 207 0.56 -16.93 11.60
CA VAL A 207 2.02 -17.06 11.79
C VAL A 207 2.34 -17.52 13.21
N SER A 208 1.69 -16.94 14.23
CA SER A 208 1.90 -17.33 15.64
C SER A 208 1.52 -18.77 15.91
N ASP A 209 0.37 -19.23 15.39
CA ASP A 209 -0.09 -20.61 15.58
C ASP A 209 0.83 -21.61 14.83
N TRP A 210 1.21 -21.27 13.58
CA TRP A 210 2.11 -22.12 12.79
C TRP A 210 3.48 -22.26 13.46
N LEU A 211 4.09 -21.16 13.92
CA LEU A 211 5.34 -21.22 14.67
C LEU A 211 5.20 -21.99 15.99
N THR A 212 4.04 -21.93 16.63
CA THR A 212 3.73 -22.71 17.83
C THR A 212 3.75 -24.21 17.51
N THR A 213 3.15 -24.66 16.40
CA THR A 213 3.21 -26.08 15.98
C THR A 213 4.62 -26.58 15.71
N LYS A 214 5.54 -25.67 15.30
CA LYS A 214 6.96 -25.98 15.09
C LYS A 214 7.81 -25.86 16.36
N GLY A 215 7.22 -25.50 17.53
CA GLY A 215 7.93 -25.27 18.80
C GLY A 215 8.80 -24.01 18.80
N LEU A 216 8.48 -23.03 17.94
CA LEU A 216 9.28 -21.81 17.70
C LEU A 216 8.58 -20.52 18.14
N TYR A 217 7.53 -20.63 18.98
CA TYR A 217 6.78 -19.47 19.50
C TYR A 217 6.54 -19.56 21.02
N ASN A 218 7.32 -20.37 21.72
CA ASN A 218 7.14 -20.71 23.13
C ASN A 218 8.02 -19.93 24.11
N ASP A 219 8.81 -18.96 23.61
CA ASP A 219 9.55 -18.01 24.45
C ASP A 219 9.52 -16.59 23.89
N ALA A 220 9.80 -15.63 24.81
CA ALA A 220 9.67 -14.21 24.53
C ALA A 220 10.65 -13.70 23.46
N LEU A 221 11.84 -14.29 23.32
CA LEU A 221 12.81 -13.89 22.30
C LEU A 221 12.32 -14.26 20.89
N LEU A 222 11.86 -15.53 20.71
CA LEU A 222 11.33 -16.01 19.42
C LEU A 222 10.04 -15.28 19.05
N GLN A 223 9.16 -15.03 20.04
CA GLN A 223 7.96 -14.20 19.85
C GLN A 223 8.33 -12.77 19.42
N GLY A 224 9.32 -12.18 20.07
CA GLY A 224 9.83 -10.85 19.75
C GLY A 224 10.39 -10.77 18.34
N LEU A 225 11.18 -11.76 17.90
CA LEU A 225 11.71 -11.80 16.55
C LEU A 225 10.61 -12.01 15.50
N ALA A 226 9.70 -12.97 15.71
CA ALA A 226 8.59 -13.22 14.80
C ALA A 226 7.68 -11.98 14.66
N ARG A 227 7.40 -11.31 15.77
CA ARG A 227 6.67 -10.04 15.80
C ARG A 227 7.40 -8.96 15.02
N PHE A 228 8.69 -8.76 15.28
CA PHE A 228 9.51 -7.80 14.55
C PHE A 228 9.45 -8.03 13.03
N LEU A 229 9.63 -9.26 12.58
CA LEU A 229 9.61 -9.60 11.16
C LEU A 229 8.26 -9.30 10.50
N THR A 230 7.15 -9.72 11.09
CA THR A 230 5.82 -9.46 10.51
C THR A 230 5.47 -7.98 10.52
N MET A 231 5.80 -7.25 11.59
CA MET A 231 5.61 -5.79 11.63
C MET A 231 6.47 -5.08 10.59
N ALA A 232 7.74 -5.46 10.46
CA ALA A 232 8.65 -4.82 9.51
C ALA A 232 8.20 -5.04 8.06
N TRP A 233 7.73 -6.26 7.71
CA TRP A 233 7.36 -6.60 6.35
C TRP A 233 5.97 -6.08 5.95
N VAL A 234 4.97 -6.22 6.83
CA VAL A 234 3.57 -5.98 6.46
C VAL A 234 2.80 -5.06 7.42
N GLY A 235 3.42 -4.59 8.50
CA GLY A 235 2.80 -3.67 9.45
C GLY A 235 1.72 -4.30 10.32
N ARG A 236 1.77 -5.63 10.55
CA ARG A 236 0.76 -6.38 11.31
C ARG A 236 1.39 -7.39 12.25
N GLU A 237 0.62 -7.79 13.26
CA GLU A 237 1.07 -8.74 14.28
C GLU A 237 0.99 -10.20 13.75
N PRO A 238 1.82 -11.14 14.27
CA PRO A 238 1.86 -12.54 13.82
C PRO A 238 0.51 -13.28 13.88
N HIS A 239 -0.34 -12.94 14.82
CA HIS A 239 -1.66 -13.58 14.96
C HIS A 239 -2.69 -13.09 13.94
N GLU A 240 -2.44 -11.93 13.30
CA GLU A 240 -3.31 -11.36 12.28
C GLU A 240 -3.00 -11.87 10.87
N CYS A 241 -1.77 -12.32 10.65
CA CYS A 241 -1.26 -12.71 9.34
C CYS A 241 -1.36 -14.22 9.12
N GLY A 242 -1.85 -14.65 7.95
CA GLY A 242 -1.77 -16.04 7.53
C GLY A 242 -0.33 -16.42 7.19
N ILE A 243 0.12 -17.61 7.63
CA ILE A 243 1.49 -18.06 7.34
C ILE A 243 1.71 -18.21 5.84
N HIS A 244 0.75 -18.73 5.08
CA HIS A 244 0.84 -18.81 3.63
C HIS A 244 1.10 -17.44 2.99
N TYR A 245 0.39 -16.39 3.43
CA TYR A 245 0.60 -15.04 2.92
C TYR A 245 2.02 -14.52 3.23
N ILE A 246 2.53 -14.76 4.44
CA ILE A 246 3.88 -14.32 4.83
C ILE A 246 4.96 -15.07 4.06
N LEU A 247 4.83 -16.39 3.90
CA LEU A 247 5.78 -17.19 3.14
C LEU A 247 5.78 -16.82 1.64
N ASP A 248 4.60 -16.60 1.06
CA ASP A 248 4.44 -16.09 -0.30
C ASP A 248 5.06 -14.69 -0.46
N TYR A 249 4.89 -13.79 0.52
CA TYR A 249 5.51 -12.47 0.54
C TYR A 249 7.04 -12.57 0.54
N VAL A 250 7.62 -13.39 1.42
CA VAL A 250 9.07 -13.61 1.52
C VAL A 250 9.61 -14.25 0.24
N LYS A 251 8.95 -15.30 -0.28
CA LYS A 251 9.31 -15.97 -1.55
C LYS A 251 9.28 -15.01 -2.71
N SER A 252 8.25 -14.16 -2.78
CA SER A 252 8.07 -13.18 -3.85
C SER A 252 9.23 -12.17 -3.95
N ALA A 253 9.89 -11.88 -2.83
CA ALA A 253 11.02 -10.96 -2.73
C ALA A 253 12.40 -11.65 -2.89
N GLY A 254 12.44 -12.85 -3.42
CA GLY A 254 13.68 -13.61 -3.62
C GLY A 254 14.15 -14.37 -2.37
N GLY A 255 13.29 -14.54 -1.36
CA GLY A 255 13.55 -15.32 -0.15
C GLY A 255 13.99 -14.48 1.06
N PHE A 256 14.17 -15.15 2.18
CA PHE A 256 14.43 -14.54 3.49
C PHE A 256 15.70 -13.66 3.51
N ALA A 257 16.77 -14.14 2.89
CA ALA A 257 18.04 -13.39 2.84
C ALA A 257 17.89 -12.09 2.02
N SER A 258 17.22 -12.14 0.87
CA SER A 258 17.01 -10.99 -0.01
C SER A 258 16.24 -9.88 0.68
N ILE A 259 15.13 -10.22 1.35
CA ILE A 259 14.25 -9.22 1.99
C ILE A 259 14.89 -8.55 3.21
N ASN A 260 15.86 -9.21 3.87
CA ASN A 260 16.49 -8.72 5.09
C ASN A 260 17.92 -8.18 4.88
N THR A 261 18.39 -8.03 3.64
CA THR A 261 19.74 -7.57 3.31
C THR A 261 19.71 -6.21 2.63
N ASP A 262 20.65 -5.34 2.98
CA ASP A 262 20.81 -3.99 2.41
C ASP A 262 21.91 -3.93 1.34
N GLY A 263 22.64 -5.00 1.14
CA GLY A 263 23.72 -5.11 0.15
C GLY A 263 23.23 -5.34 -1.28
N PRO A 264 24.14 -5.57 -2.24
CA PRO A 264 23.83 -5.65 -3.67
C PRO A 264 22.77 -6.71 -4.04
N GLY A 265 22.65 -7.79 -3.27
CA GLY A 265 21.63 -8.84 -3.45
C GLY A 265 20.32 -8.59 -2.68
N GLY A 266 20.22 -7.53 -1.90
CA GLY A 266 19.12 -7.28 -0.98
C GLY A 266 18.13 -6.24 -1.46
N ALA A 267 17.00 -6.17 -0.78
CA ALA A 267 15.88 -5.31 -1.16
C ALA A 267 16.18 -3.80 -0.99
N GLN A 268 17.12 -3.42 -0.09
CA GLN A 268 17.42 -2.03 0.28
C GLN A 268 18.79 -1.56 -0.20
N ALA A 269 19.19 -1.90 -1.43
CA ALA A 269 20.55 -1.69 -1.93
C ALA A 269 20.83 -0.25 -2.40
N LEU A 270 19.89 0.39 -3.04
CA LEU A 270 20.06 1.68 -3.71
C LEU A 270 18.98 2.69 -3.31
N LYS A 271 19.35 3.97 -3.26
CA LYS A 271 18.44 5.13 -3.15
C LYS A 271 18.50 5.96 -4.43
N ILE A 272 17.39 6.58 -4.81
CA ILE A 272 17.33 7.50 -5.97
C ILE A 272 17.60 8.92 -5.45
N LYS A 273 18.58 9.62 -6.03
CA LYS A 273 18.99 10.96 -5.57
C LYS A 273 17.88 12.00 -5.74
N GLN A 274 17.10 11.90 -6.81
CA GLN A 274 15.96 12.77 -7.09
C GLN A 274 14.69 12.35 -6.33
N GLY A 275 14.76 11.28 -5.55
CA GLY A 275 13.67 10.68 -4.82
C GLY A 275 12.83 9.71 -5.66
N THR A 276 12.18 8.77 -4.98
CA THR A 276 11.38 7.72 -5.64
C THR A 276 10.18 8.28 -6.39
N SER A 277 9.56 9.36 -5.89
CA SER A 277 8.43 10.03 -6.55
C SER A 277 8.76 10.54 -7.96
N ALA A 278 10.05 10.77 -8.27
CA ALA A 278 10.49 11.22 -9.59
C ALA A 278 10.13 10.23 -10.71
N ILE A 279 10.13 8.91 -10.44
CA ILE A 279 9.70 7.89 -11.42
C ILE A 279 8.23 8.06 -11.78
N ALA A 280 7.34 8.15 -10.79
CA ALA A 280 5.91 8.33 -11.05
C ALA A 280 5.62 9.64 -11.79
N THR A 281 6.32 10.72 -11.40
CA THR A 281 6.24 12.03 -12.07
C THR A 281 6.69 11.95 -13.51
N ALA A 282 7.80 11.27 -13.80
CA ALA A 282 8.33 11.10 -15.15
C ALA A 282 7.39 10.26 -16.04
N LEU A 283 6.84 9.16 -15.51
CA LEU A 283 5.84 8.34 -16.21
C LEU A 283 4.58 9.15 -16.55
N ALA A 284 4.03 9.86 -15.57
CA ALA A 284 2.84 10.70 -15.78
C ALA A 284 3.11 11.90 -16.71
N GLY A 285 4.32 12.47 -16.68
CA GLY A 285 4.72 13.56 -17.58
C GLY A 285 4.98 13.11 -19.01
N ALA A 286 5.13 11.81 -19.25
CA ALA A 286 5.33 11.23 -20.58
C ALA A 286 4.03 10.79 -21.28
N ILE A 287 2.88 11.01 -20.64
CA ILE A 287 1.54 10.81 -21.22
C ILE A 287 1.09 12.13 -21.86
N GLU A 288 0.08 12.06 -22.72
CA GLU A 288 -0.45 13.26 -23.37
C GLU A 288 -0.89 14.33 -22.35
N PRO A 289 -0.53 15.62 -22.57
CA PRO A 289 -0.93 16.70 -21.69
C PRO A 289 -2.47 16.76 -21.48
N GLY A 290 -2.88 16.86 -20.21
CA GLY A 290 -4.31 16.87 -19.85
C GLY A 290 -4.89 15.50 -19.53
N SER A 291 -4.16 14.40 -19.79
CA SER A 291 -4.60 13.03 -19.48
C SER A 291 -4.39 12.61 -18.02
N VAL A 292 -3.80 13.45 -17.20
CA VAL A 292 -3.64 13.22 -15.75
C VAL A 292 -4.49 14.21 -14.98
N GLN A 293 -5.42 13.69 -14.17
CA GLN A 293 -6.28 14.50 -13.31
C GLN A 293 -6.02 14.14 -11.85
N ILE A 294 -5.50 15.09 -11.08
CA ILE A 294 -5.37 15.00 -9.62
C ILE A 294 -6.61 15.61 -8.94
N ASN A 295 -6.80 15.38 -7.65
CA ASN A 295 -8.00 15.78 -6.91
C ASN A 295 -9.30 15.27 -7.56
N ALA A 296 -9.24 14.07 -8.14
CA ALA A 296 -10.32 13.43 -8.87
C ALA A 296 -10.69 12.06 -8.28
N PRO A 297 -11.16 12.01 -7.03
CA PRO A 297 -11.57 10.75 -6.43
C PRO A 297 -12.76 10.17 -7.20
N VAL A 298 -12.66 8.89 -7.56
CA VAL A 298 -13.73 8.17 -8.25
C VAL A 298 -14.76 7.71 -7.24
N ASP A 299 -16.02 8.01 -7.52
CA ASP A 299 -17.18 7.67 -6.70
C ASP A 299 -17.90 6.41 -7.20
N SER A 300 -18.02 6.25 -8.53
CA SER A 300 -18.71 5.09 -9.10
C SER A 300 -18.15 4.64 -10.43
N ILE A 301 -18.32 3.34 -10.71
CA ILE A 301 -18.00 2.70 -11.98
C ILE A 301 -19.19 1.83 -12.37
N THR A 302 -19.79 2.14 -13.54
CA THR A 302 -20.90 1.36 -14.10
C THR A 302 -20.48 0.75 -15.43
N GLN A 303 -20.71 -0.56 -15.60
CA GLN A 303 -20.42 -1.28 -16.85
C GLN A 303 -21.70 -1.47 -17.66
N TYR A 304 -21.66 -1.07 -18.93
CA TYR A 304 -22.74 -1.24 -19.89
C TYR A 304 -22.19 -1.99 -21.12
N GLY A 305 -22.37 -3.31 -21.18
CA GLY A 305 -21.80 -4.11 -22.28
C GLY A 305 -20.28 -3.91 -22.40
N ASN A 306 -19.84 -3.30 -23.48
CA ASN A 306 -18.40 -3.08 -23.76
C ASN A 306 -17.87 -1.71 -23.30
N VAL A 307 -18.66 -0.95 -22.56
CA VAL A 307 -18.33 0.41 -22.12
C VAL A 307 -18.46 0.50 -20.60
N CYS A 308 -17.62 1.31 -19.99
CA CYS A 308 -17.69 1.71 -18.58
C CYS A 308 -17.93 3.22 -18.49
N GLU A 309 -18.83 3.61 -17.61
CA GLU A 309 -18.92 4.99 -17.13
C GLU A 309 -18.21 5.11 -15.78
N VAL A 310 -17.27 6.02 -15.68
CA VAL A 310 -16.54 6.35 -14.43
C VAL A 310 -16.95 7.76 -14.01
N THR A 311 -17.48 7.90 -12.80
CA THR A 311 -17.91 9.18 -12.25
C THR A 311 -17.04 9.55 -11.05
N THR A 312 -16.49 10.76 -11.05
CA THR A 312 -15.72 11.32 -9.94
C THR A 312 -16.63 12.04 -8.94
N SER A 313 -16.18 12.25 -7.71
CA SER A 313 -16.97 12.88 -6.64
C SER A 313 -17.42 14.31 -6.95
N ASN A 314 -16.75 15.01 -7.88
CA ASN A 314 -17.18 16.34 -8.36
C ASN A 314 -18.17 16.27 -9.53
N GLY A 315 -18.66 15.06 -9.89
CA GLY A 315 -19.64 14.86 -10.94
C GLY A 315 -19.08 14.78 -12.36
N THR A 316 -17.75 14.85 -12.56
CA THR A 316 -17.15 14.66 -13.89
C THR A 316 -17.29 13.20 -14.31
N ARG A 317 -17.75 12.98 -15.56
CA ARG A 317 -17.96 11.64 -16.11
C ARG A 317 -16.98 11.35 -17.24
N TYR A 318 -16.51 10.11 -17.25
CA TYR A 318 -15.65 9.54 -18.29
C TYR A 318 -16.29 8.27 -18.84
N GLN A 319 -16.28 8.12 -20.15
CA GLN A 319 -16.72 6.91 -20.83
C GLN A 319 -15.49 6.21 -21.40
N ALA A 320 -15.29 4.95 -21.05
CA ALA A 320 -14.13 4.17 -21.44
C ALA A 320 -14.47 2.76 -21.88
N LYS A 321 -13.72 2.19 -22.81
CA LYS A 321 -13.85 0.78 -23.22
C LYS A 321 -13.34 -0.16 -22.14
N LYS A 322 -12.27 0.23 -21.42
CA LYS A 322 -11.66 -0.53 -20.33
C LYS A 322 -11.30 0.39 -19.17
N VAL A 323 -11.31 -0.17 -17.96
CA VAL A 323 -10.88 0.53 -16.74
C VAL A 323 -9.80 -0.30 -16.04
N ILE A 324 -8.70 0.36 -15.65
CA ILE A 324 -7.65 -0.24 -14.82
C ILE A 324 -7.75 0.33 -13.42
N LEU A 325 -8.05 -0.52 -12.42
CA LEU A 325 -8.02 -0.15 -11.01
C LEU A 325 -6.61 -0.37 -10.46
N ALA A 326 -5.93 0.73 -10.15
CA ALA A 326 -4.55 0.77 -9.65
C ALA A 326 -4.49 1.31 -8.20
N ILE A 327 -5.48 0.97 -7.40
CA ILE A 327 -5.66 1.39 -6.00
C ILE A 327 -5.48 0.21 -5.05
N PRO A 328 -5.16 0.44 -3.75
CA PRO A 328 -5.09 -0.64 -2.77
C PRO A 328 -6.42 -1.39 -2.62
N THR A 329 -6.37 -2.72 -2.42
CA THR A 329 -7.57 -3.56 -2.35
C THR A 329 -8.54 -3.16 -1.24
N ASN A 330 -8.04 -2.69 -0.09
CA ASN A 330 -8.85 -2.21 1.03
C ASN A 330 -9.68 -0.96 0.69
N THR A 331 -9.32 -0.20 -0.35
CA THR A 331 -9.99 1.05 -0.75
C THR A 331 -11.08 0.86 -1.80
N TYR A 332 -11.33 -0.36 -2.29
CA TYR A 332 -12.41 -0.61 -3.26
C TYR A 332 -13.80 -0.27 -2.69
N THR A 333 -13.98 -0.29 -1.36
CA THR A 333 -15.23 0.14 -0.70
C THR A 333 -15.56 1.62 -0.92
N ASN A 334 -14.58 2.43 -1.30
CA ASN A 334 -14.79 3.86 -1.59
C ASN A 334 -15.45 4.09 -2.96
N ILE A 335 -15.63 3.03 -3.77
CA ILE A 335 -16.18 3.11 -5.12
C ILE A 335 -17.43 2.23 -5.20
N ARG A 336 -18.51 2.78 -5.72
CA ARG A 336 -19.74 2.03 -6.04
C ARG A 336 -19.57 1.35 -7.39
N PHE A 337 -19.70 0.03 -7.43
CA PHE A 337 -19.61 -0.77 -8.65
C PHE A 337 -21.00 -1.24 -9.10
N SER A 338 -21.31 -1.05 -10.38
CA SER A 338 -22.49 -1.61 -11.03
C SER A 338 -22.10 -2.35 -12.32
N PRO A 339 -22.28 -3.67 -12.42
CA PRO A 339 -22.76 -4.57 -11.36
C PRO A 339 -21.77 -4.67 -10.19
N PRO A 340 -22.21 -5.12 -8.99
CA PRO A 340 -21.34 -5.28 -7.82
C PRO A 340 -20.17 -6.22 -8.10
N LEU A 341 -19.01 -5.96 -7.47
CA LEU A 341 -17.85 -6.85 -7.58
C LEU A 341 -18.19 -8.29 -7.17
N PRO A 342 -17.59 -9.32 -7.79
CA PRO A 342 -17.77 -10.72 -7.42
C PRO A 342 -17.48 -10.98 -5.94
N HIS A 343 -18.11 -12.01 -5.36
CA HIS A 343 -17.95 -12.35 -3.94
C HIS A 343 -16.49 -12.50 -3.51
N SER A 344 -15.65 -13.16 -4.32
CA SER A 344 -14.22 -13.35 -4.02
C SER A 344 -13.47 -12.02 -3.91
N LYS A 345 -13.74 -11.05 -4.79
CA LYS A 345 -13.16 -9.70 -4.72
C LYS A 345 -13.66 -8.94 -3.50
N ARG A 346 -14.96 -9.01 -3.18
CA ARG A 346 -15.51 -8.38 -1.98
C ARG A 346 -14.93 -8.99 -0.69
N ALA A 347 -14.68 -10.31 -0.67
CA ALA A 347 -14.02 -10.97 0.45
C ALA A 347 -12.58 -10.43 0.66
N LEU A 348 -11.82 -10.21 -0.40
CA LEU A 348 -10.50 -9.56 -0.31
C LEU A 348 -10.61 -8.17 0.32
N VAL A 349 -11.54 -7.35 -0.17
CA VAL A 349 -11.73 -5.98 0.33
C VAL A 349 -12.02 -5.93 1.84
N THR A 350 -12.89 -6.83 2.31
CA THR A 350 -13.36 -6.81 3.71
C THR A 350 -12.46 -7.57 4.68
N ARG A 351 -11.59 -8.44 4.20
CA ARG A 351 -10.78 -9.35 5.04
C ARG A 351 -9.27 -9.15 4.92
N THR A 352 -8.81 -8.28 4.02
CA THR A 352 -7.43 -7.80 4.04
C THR A 352 -7.30 -6.65 5.01
N LYS A 353 -6.15 -6.56 5.66
CA LYS A 353 -5.86 -5.53 6.66
C LYS A 353 -4.67 -4.69 6.17
N PRO A 354 -4.85 -3.39 5.86
CA PRO A 354 -3.73 -2.52 5.54
C PRO A 354 -2.78 -2.44 6.73
N GLY A 355 -1.46 -2.41 6.46
CA GLY A 355 -0.46 -2.32 7.52
C GLY A 355 -0.59 -1.04 8.33
N ILE A 356 -0.49 -1.13 9.64
CA ILE A 356 -0.43 0.03 10.54
C ILE A 356 1.00 0.53 10.53
N TYR A 357 1.22 1.73 9.96
CA TYR A 357 2.56 2.21 9.69
C TYR A 357 2.68 3.72 9.77
N ALA A 358 3.75 4.19 10.40
CA ALA A 358 4.21 5.56 10.30
C ALA A 358 5.70 5.58 9.95
N LYS A 359 6.11 6.57 9.19
CA LYS A 359 7.51 6.85 8.90
C LYS A 359 7.84 8.27 9.35
N VAL A 360 8.89 8.39 10.15
CA VAL A 360 9.38 9.67 10.66
C VAL A 360 10.83 9.81 10.24
N ILE A 361 11.19 10.96 9.71
CA ILE A 361 12.56 11.30 9.36
C ILE A 361 13.04 12.35 10.35
N VAL A 362 14.13 12.04 11.04
CA VAL A 362 14.84 12.99 11.86
C VAL A 362 16.12 13.41 11.16
N THR A 363 16.32 14.71 11.00
CA THR A 363 17.47 15.31 10.30
C THR A 363 18.34 16.05 11.29
N TYR A 364 19.65 15.95 11.11
CA TYR A 364 20.69 16.48 11.97
C TYR A 364 21.65 17.38 11.18
N THR A 365 22.49 18.13 11.90
CA THR A 365 23.58 18.94 11.32
C THR A 365 24.77 18.10 10.89
N SER A 366 24.92 16.88 11.42
CA SER A 366 26.00 15.92 11.06
C SER A 366 25.52 14.48 11.20
N SER A 367 26.24 13.55 10.58
CA SER A 367 26.02 12.09 10.72
C SER A 367 26.75 11.52 11.95
N TRP A 368 26.48 12.05 13.14
CA TRP A 368 27.16 11.74 14.39
C TRP A 368 27.22 10.24 14.73
N TRP A 369 26.25 9.45 14.24
CA TRP A 369 26.26 7.97 14.40
C TRP A 369 27.38 7.32 13.61
N LYS A 370 27.74 7.84 12.42
CA LYS A 370 28.87 7.34 11.62
C LYS A 370 30.19 7.59 12.36
N ASP A 371 30.35 8.78 12.95
CA ASP A 371 31.52 9.13 13.76
C ASP A 371 31.66 8.23 15.00
N ALA A 372 30.53 7.71 15.50
CA ALA A 372 30.49 6.76 16.62
C ALA A 372 30.64 5.28 16.18
N GLY A 373 30.98 5.02 14.91
CA GLY A 373 31.13 3.67 14.36
C GLY A 373 29.83 2.90 14.19
N LEU A 374 28.69 3.61 14.10
CA LEU A 374 27.37 3.01 13.94
C LEU A 374 26.89 3.16 12.49
N GLN A 375 26.23 2.13 11.98
CA GLN A 375 25.63 2.15 10.65
C GLN A 375 24.44 3.12 10.52
N GLY A 376 23.85 3.55 11.66
CA GLY A 376 22.57 4.25 11.68
C GLY A 376 21.39 3.29 11.44
N LYS A 377 21.60 2.00 11.64
CA LYS A 377 20.60 0.94 11.58
C LYS A 377 20.39 0.39 12.99
N PHE A 378 19.18 0.60 13.52
CA PHE A 378 18.76 0.15 14.82
C PHE A 378 17.47 -0.65 14.68
N MET A 379 17.33 -1.75 15.42
CA MET A 379 16.21 -2.66 15.39
C MET A 379 15.65 -2.88 16.78
N SER A 380 14.33 -2.93 16.94
CA SER A 380 13.68 -3.13 18.24
C SER A 380 12.60 -4.19 18.20
N MET A 381 12.63 -5.08 19.19
CA MET A 381 11.54 -6.01 19.48
C MET A 381 10.47 -5.41 20.41
N LYS A 382 10.73 -4.23 20.98
CA LYS A 382 9.84 -3.54 21.95
C LYS A 382 9.12 -2.33 21.37
N GLY A 383 9.84 -1.46 20.68
CA GLY A 383 9.28 -0.21 20.16
C GLY A 383 9.38 0.97 21.15
N PRO A 384 8.85 2.15 20.83
CA PRO A 384 7.84 2.38 19.78
C PRO A 384 8.36 2.27 18.34
N ILE A 385 9.64 2.46 18.07
CA ILE A 385 10.22 2.37 16.75
C ILE A 385 10.63 0.92 16.49
N CYS A 386 10.13 0.34 15.42
CA CYS A 386 10.46 -1.01 15.01
C CYS A 386 11.89 -1.07 14.43
N PHE A 387 12.25 -0.13 13.56
CA PHE A 387 13.58 -0.05 12.96
C PHE A 387 13.94 1.34 12.46
N TYR A 388 15.25 1.58 12.30
CA TYR A 388 15.86 2.80 11.81
C TYR A 388 16.82 2.51 10.68
N TRP A 389 16.97 3.45 9.73
CA TRP A 389 17.99 3.43 8.69
C TRP A 389 18.60 4.79 8.43
N ASP A 390 19.93 4.80 8.21
CA ASP A 390 20.60 5.95 7.60
C ASP A 390 20.08 6.16 6.17
N ILE A 391 19.57 7.35 5.93
CA ILE A 391 19.16 7.79 4.59
C ILE A 391 19.91 9.04 4.13
N SER A 392 21.05 9.33 4.75
CA SER A 392 21.83 10.55 4.51
C SER A 392 22.29 10.69 3.06
N ASP A 393 22.56 11.93 2.68
CA ASP A 393 23.22 12.29 1.43
C ASP A 393 24.32 13.32 1.68
N ASP A 394 25.57 12.84 1.69
CA ASP A 394 26.74 13.67 1.96
C ASP A 394 26.95 14.75 0.88
N ALA A 395 26.53 14.50 -0.38
CA ALA A 395 26.64 15.47 -1.45
C ALA A 395 25.79 16.73 -1.23
N THR A 396 24.63 16.57 -0.59
CA THR A 396 23.72 17.67 -0.23
C THR A 396 23.84 18.07 1.24
N LYS A 397 24.75 17.44 2.01
CA LYS A 397 24.89 17.60 3.46
C LYS A 397 23.59 17.33 4.23
N GLN A 398 22.78 16.40 3.71
CA GLN A 398 21.57 15.91 4.36
C GLN A 398 21.92 14.70 5.22
N TYR A 399 21.79 14.81 6.53
CA TYR A 399 22.11 13.77 7.50
C TYR A 399 20.82 13.36 8.23
N SER A 400 20.25 12.23 7.87
CA SER A 400 18.93 11.84 8.38
C SER A 400 18.84 10.36 8.68
N LEU A 401 18.08 10.05 9.73
CA LEU A 401 17.63 8.70 10.06
C LEU A 401 16.14 8.57 9.72
N ALA A 402 15.78 7.50 9.03
CA ALA A 402 14.40 7.10 8.80
C ALA A 402 13.97 6.15 9.93
N LEU A 403 12.90 6.49 10.62
CA LEU A 403 12.33 5.79 11.76
C LEU A 403 10.99 5.20 11.32
N PHE A 404 10.77 3.91 11.63
CA PHE A 404 9.55 3.21 11.26
C PHE A 404 8.83 2.72 12.52
N VAL A 405 7.57 3.14 12.67
CA VAL A 405 6.67 2.71 13.73
C VAL A 405 5.60 1.83 13.10
N ALA A 406 5.44 0.58 13.56
CA ALA A 406 4.60 -0.40 12.89
C ALA A 406 3.79 -1.26 13.87
N GLY A 407 2.71 -1.89 13.38
CA GLY A 407 1.88 -2.81 14.13
C GLY A 407 1.14 -2.15 15.30
N ASP A 408 0.90 -2.90 16.37
CA ASP A 408 0.20 -2.42 17.57
C ASP A 408 0.94 -1.27 18.28
N THR A 409 2.28 -1.25 18.20
CA THR A 409 3.09 -0.12 18.70
C THR A 409 2.79 1.17 17.96
N ALA A 410 2.56 1.11 16.65
CA ALA A 410 2.12 2.27 15.87
C ALA A 410 0.70 2.69 16.24
N ALA A 411 -0.22 1.74 16.44
CA ALA A 411 -1.58 2.03 16.87
C ALA A 411 -1.59 2.77 18.23
N ALA A 412 -0.79 2.33 19.19
CA ALA A 412 -0.62 3.01 20.48
C ALA A 412 0.03 4.39 20.34
N TRP A 413 1.10 4.50 19.54
CA TRP A 413 1.82 5.75 19.29
C TRP A 413 0.93 6.80 18.61
N HIS A 414 0.05 6.40 17.68
CA HIS A 414 -0.91 7.28 17.01
C HIS A 414 -1.90 7.96 17.95
N GLN A 415 -2.14 7.41 19.15
CA GLN A 415 -3.02 8.00 20.17
C GLN A 415 -2.36 9.11 20.98
N LEU A 416 -1.03 9.21 20.95
CA LEU A 416 -0.29 10.24 21.67
C LEU A 416 -0.46 11.62 21.03
N SER A 417 -0.26 12.67 21.82
CA SER A 417 -0.13 14.04 21.31
C SER A 417 1.09 14.16 20.38
N GLU A 418 1.10 15.15 19.50
CA GLU A 418 2.23 15.36 18.57
C GLU A 418 3.56 15.53 19.31
N LEU A 419 3.58 16.30 20.42
CA LEU A 419 4.75 16.47 21.26
C LEU A 419 5.21 15.14 21.86
N SER A 420 4.30 14.41 22.50
CA SER A 420 4.62 13.12 23.13
C SER A 420 5.06 12.07 22.11
N ARG A 421 4.53 12.10 20.89
CA ARG A 421 4.98 11.23 19.79
C ARG A 421 6.43 11.51 19.42
N LYS A 422 6.81 12.79 19.29
CA LYS A 422 8.19 13.19 18.99
C LYS A 422 9.14 12.80 20.14
N GLU A 423 8.76 13.11 21.37
CA GLU A 423 9.56 12.78 22.57
C GLU A 423 9.81 11.27 22.67
N ALA A 424 8.76 10.45 22.54
CA ALA A 424 8.88 8.99 22.60
C ALA A 424 9.87 8.42 21.55
N LEU A 425 9.91 9.01 20.34
CA LEU A 425 10.83 8.57 19.29
C LEU A 425 12.29 8.96 19.62
N ILE A 426 12.51 10.17 20.12
CA ILE A 426 13.84 10.66 20.46
C ILE A 426 14.37 9.93 21.71
N ASP A 427 13.55 9.74 22.73
CA ASP A 427 13.93 8.98 23.93
C ASP A 427 14.28 7.53 23.58
N HIS A 428 13.53 6.91 22.66
CA HIS A 428 13.85 5.57 22.18
C HIS A 428 15.18 5.53 21.42
N LEU A 429 15.48 6.53 20.58
CA LEU A 429 16.78 6.62 19.90
C LEU A 429 17.92 6.80 20.92
N VAL A 430 17.72 7.64 21.94
CA VAL A 430 18.69 7.84 23.02
C VAL A 430 19.00 6.53 23.77
N SER A 431 17.99 5.68 23.98
CA SER A 431 18.21 4.39 24.64
C SER A 431 19.15 3.46 23.86
N PHE A 432 19.14 3.51 22.54
CA PHE A 432 20.05 2.74 21.68
C PHE A 432 21.51 3.22 21.77
N VAL A 433 21.71 4.52 21.83
CA VAL A 433 23.05 5.10 21.68
C VAL A 433 23.73 5.42 23.02
N GLY A 434 22.96 5.38 24.11
CA GLY A 434 23.44 5.59 25.47
C GLY A 434 23.73 7.06 25.82
N PRO A 435 24.17 7.31 27.08
CA PRO A 435 24.30 8.67 27.62
C PRO A 435 25.36 9.50 26.90
N GLU A 436 26.41 8.88 26.37
CA GLU A 436 27.51 9.60 25.68
C GLU A 436 27.10 10.29 24.39
N LEU A 437 26.06 9.76 23.71
CA LEU A 437 25.54 10.29 22.45
C LEU A 437 24.15 10.92 22.61
N ALA A 438 23.61 10.94 23.83
CA ALA A 438 22.23 11.40 24.09
C ALA A 438 22.01 12.85 23.62
N ASP A 439 22.92 13.77 23.88
CA ASP A 439 22.81 15.17 23.49
C ASP A 439 22.79 15.29 21.94
N LYS A 440 23.63 14.52 21.24
CA LYS A 440 23.65 14.51 19.78
C LYS A 440 22.36 13.94 19.19
N ALA A 441 21.81 12.89 19.80
CA ALA A 441 20.55 12.29 19.38
C ALA A 441 19.34 13.23 19.61
N ARG A 442 19.41 14.11 20.62
CA ARG A 442 18.38 15.11 20.93
C ARG A 442 18.48 16.38 20.09
N ASP A 443 19.66 16.68 19.53
CA ASP A 443 19.92 17.89 18.73
C ASP A 443 19.36 17.75 17.30
N VAL A 444 18.04 17.55 17.21
CA VAL A 444 17.30 17.33 15.96
C VAL A 444 17.03 18.66 15.28
N LEU A 445 17.52 18.82 14.06
CA LEU A 445 17.35 20.01 13.23
C LEU A 445 15.93 20.11 12.63
N GLU A 446 15.41 19.00 12.10
CA GLU A 446 14.11 18.94 11.44
C GLU A 446 13.46 17.56 11.60
N VAL A 447 12.14 17.52 11.75
CA VAL A 447 11.34 16.29 11.78
C VAL A 447 10.30 16.35 10.68
N ASN A 448 10.27 15.33 9.83
CA ASN A 448 9.24 15.11 8.81
C ASN A 448 8.55 13.78 9.08
N ALA A 449 7.22 13.73 9.05
CA ALA A 449 6.48 12.53 9.37
C ALA A 449 5.31 12.29 8.43
N VAL A 450 4.95 11.02 8.26
CA VAL A 450 3.71 10.58 7.66
C VAL A 450 3.15 9.39 8.43
N GLU A 451 1.88 9.47 8.79
CA GLU A 451 1.10 8.39 9.36
C GLU A 451 0.29 7.73 8.23
N TRP A 452 0.87 6.71 7.59
CA TRP A 452 0.27 6.06 6.42
C TRP A 452 -1.12 5.48 6.69
N THR A 453 -1.39 5.06 7.92
CA THR A 453 -2.69 4.57 8.36
C THR A 453 -3.77 5.66 8.33
N LYS A 454 -3.39 6.94 8.44
CA LYS A 454 -4.30 8.09 8.38
C LYS A 454 -4.32 8.76 7.00
N GLU A 455 -3.53 8.28 6.03
CA GLU A 455 -3.49 8.86 4.69
C GLU A 455 -4.76 8.46 3.90
N PRO A 456 -5.60 9.44 3.52
CA PRO A 456 -6.83 9.17 2.77
C PRO A 456 -6.55 8.39 1.48
N TYR A 457 -7.46 7.49 1.12
CA TYR A 457 -7.38 6.62 -0.07
C TYR A 457 -6.23 5.61 -0.08
N LEU A 458 -5.55 5.42 1.07
CA LEU A 458 -4.50 4.42 1.27
C LEU A 458 -4.77 3.57 2.51
N ASP A 459 -5.08 4.23 3.64
CA ASP A 459 -5.47 3.66 4.94
C ASP A 459 -4.41 2.71 5.54
N GLY A 460 -3.17 2.79 5.06
CA GLY A 460 -2.04 2.01 5.55
C GLY A 460 -0.91 1.77 4.55
N ALA A 461 0.16 1.15 5.03
CA ALA A 461 1.36 0.77 4.30
C ALA A 461 2.09 -0.39 5.02
N PRO A 462 3.04 -1.07 4.36
CA PRO A 462 3.41 -0.97 2.95
C PRO A 462 2.44 -1.68 2.01
N THR A 463 1.63 -2.60 2.52
CA THR A 463 0.69 -3.46 1.78
C THR A 463 -0.56 -3.77 2.62
N SER A 464 -1.53 -4.45 2.02
CA SER A 464 -2.69 -5.01 2.73
C SER A 464 -2.44 -6.48 3.02
N ALA A 465 -2.21 -6.81 4.28
CA ALA A 465 -1.94 -8.18 4.73
C ALA A 465 -3.20 -9.05 4.70
N MET A 466 -3.00 -10.34 4.49
CA MET A 466 -4.06 -11.35 4.50
C MET A 466 -3.97 -12.24 5.73
N GLY A 467 -5.13 -12.48 6.35
CA GLY A 467 -5.26 -13.44 7.44
C GLY A 467 -5.24 -14.90 6.96
N PRO A 468 -5.34 -15.86 7.90
CA PRO A 468 -5.36 -17.30 7.61
C PRO A 468 -6.38 -17.69 6.53
N GLY A 469 -6.00 -18.57 5.61
CA GLY A 469 -6.84 -19.11 4.54
C GLY A 469 -7.18 -18.15 3.39
N MET A 470 -6.90 -16.86 3.54
CA MET A 470 -7.34 -15.85 2.58
C MET A 470 -6.61 -15.92 1.26
N LEU A 471 -5.29 -16.07 1.26
CA LEU A 471 -4.49 -16.12 0.04
C LEU A 471 -4.86 -17.36 -0.79
N ARG A 472 -4.96 -18.52 -0.14
CA ARG A 472 -5.35 -19.77 -0.79
C ARG A 472 -6.75 -19.70 -1.41
N THR A 473 -7.72 -19.11 -0.68
CA THR A 473 -9.14 -19.12 -1.10
C THR A 473 -9.49 -18.02 -2.10
N HIS A 474 -8.88 -16.84 -1.96
CA HIS A 474 -9.28 -15.64 -2.70
C HIS A 474 -8.12 -14.97 -3.48
N GLY A 475 -6.88 -15.46 -3.36
CA GLY A 475 -5.70 -14.80 -3.93
C GLY A 475 -5.76 -14.63 -5.46
N ARG A 476 -6.39 -15.57 -6.20
CA ARG A 476 -6.62 -15.43 -7.64
C ARG A 476 -7.43 -14.19 -7.99
N ALA A 477 -8.44 -13.89 -7.16
CA ALA A 477 -9.31 -12.74 -7.38
C ALA A 477 -8.59 -11.38 -7.30
N LEU A 478 -7.36 -11.31 -6.78
CA LEU A 478 -6.55 -10.08 -6.85
C LEU A 478 -6.34 -9.60 -8.29
N ARG A 479 -6.18 -10.53 -9.23
CA ARG A 479 -5.74 -10.28 -10.61
C ARG A 479 -6.83 -10.46 -11.64
N GLU A 480 -7.78 -11.38 -11.39
CA GLU A 480 -8.81 -11.73 -12.36
C GLU A 480 -9.60 -10.49 -12.79
N PRO A 481 -9.70 -10.22 -14.11
CA PRO A 481 -10.56 -9.16 -14.62
C PRO A 481 -12.04 -9.41 -14.27
N PHE A 482 -12.83 -8.36 -14.21
CA PHE A 482 -14.27 -8.43 -14.04
C PHE A 482 -14.95 -7.59 -15.12
N GLY A 483 -15.42 -8.24 -16.19
CA GLY A 483 -15.94 -7.58 -17.37
C GLY A 483 -14.86 -6.69 -18.00
N ASN A 484 -15.09 -5.38 -18.01
CA ASN A 484 -14.15 -4.41 -18.56
C ASN A 484 -13.18 -3.84 -17.51
N LEU A 485 -13.22 -4.35 -16.27
CA LEU A 485 -12.35 -3.90 -15.16
C LEU A 485 -11.13 -4.81 -15.02
N HIS A 486 -9.96 -4.22 -15.06
CA HIS A 486 -8.66 -4.86 -14.83
C HIS A 486 -8.05 -4.35 -13.51
N PHE A 487 -7.34 -5.22 -12.78
CA PHE A 487 -6.88 -4.93 -11.42
C PHE A 487 -5.36 -5.00 -11.36
N VAL A 488 -4.74 -3.90 -10.95
CA VAL A 488 -3.30 -3.77 -10.76
C VAL A 488 -3.00 -3.15 -9.40
N GLY A 489 -1.73 -3.06 -9.02
CA GLY A 489 -1.32 -2.54 -7.72
C GLY A 489 -0.36 -3.48 -7.03
N GLY A 490 0.29 -3.00 -5.97
CA GLY A 490 1.30 -3.75 -5.22
C GLY A 490 0.82 -5.07 -4.63
N GLU A 491 -0.49 -5.20 -4.40
CA GLU A 491 -1.12 -6.41 -3.86
C GLU A 491 -1.38 -7.47 -4.95
N THR A 492 -1.37 -7.10 -6.24
CA THR A 492 -1.82 -7.96 -7.34
C THR A 492 -0.71 -8.71 -8.07
N ALA A 493 0.56 -8.38 -7.87
CA ALA A 493 1.64 -9.05 -8.58
C ALA A 493 2.11 -10.34 -7.88
N TYR A 494 2.94 -11.10 -8.58
CA TYR A 494 3.52 -12.35 -8.08
C TYR A 494 4.81 -12.11 -7.32
N GLU A 495 5.69 -11.25 -7.85
CA GLU A 495 7.03 -11.00 -7.33
C GLU A 495 7.13 -9.63 -6.65
N TRP A 496 8.03 -9.49 -5.68
CA TRP A 496 8.36 -8.26 -4.96
C TRP A 496 7.17 -7.56 -4.29
N LYS A 497 6.23 -8.33 -3.72
CA LYS A 497 5.06 -7.80 -3.00
C LYS A 497 5.49 -6.77 -1.94
N GLY A 498 4.79 -5.62 -1.91
CA GLY A 498 5.10 -4.51 -1.01
C GLY A 498 6.22 -3.57 -1.45
N TYR A 499 6.86 -3.79 -2.61
CA TYR A 499 7.97 -2.98 -3.14
C TYR A 499 7.56 -2.15 -4.37
N LEU A 500 8.47 -1.29 -4.87
CA LEU A 500 8.24 -0.48 -6.07
C LEU A 500 8.20 -1.34 -7.34
N GLU A 501 9.07 -2.34 -7.43
CA GLU A 501 9.14 -3.28 -8.56
C GLU A 501 7.78 -3.90 -8.86
N VAL A 502 7.12 -4.41 -7.81
CA VAL A 502 5.80 -5.04 -7.97
C VAL A 502 4.74 -4.09 -8.51
N ALA A 503 4.76 -2.83 -8.07
CA ALA A 503 3.79 -1.86 -8.51
C ALA A 503 3.94 -1.58 -10.01
N ILE A 504 5.17 -1.48 -10.48
CA ILE A 504 5.50 -1.22 -11.88
C ILE A 504 5.15 -2.44 -12.74
N THR A 505 5.58 -3.64 -12.35
CA THR A 505 5.29 -4.87 -13.11
C THR A 505 3.80 -5.19 -13.18
N ALA A 506 3.04 -4.93 -12.10
CA ALA A 506 1.58 -5.04 -12.12
C ALA A 506 0.93 -4.04 -13.08
N GLY A 507 1.44 -2.80 -13.14
CA GLY A 507 0.99 -1.79 -14.09
C GLY A 507 1.20 -2.20 -15.54
N LYS A 508 2.40 -2.72 -15.86
CA LYS A 508 2.73 -3.26 -17.20
C LYS A 508 1.78 -4.39 -17.57
N ARG A 509 1.60 -5.38 -16.70
CA ARG A 509 0.67 -6.50 -16.93
C ARG A 509 -0.74 -6.00 -17.23
N GLY A 510 -1.28 -5.06 -16.44
CA GLY A 510 -2.63 -4.53 -16.67
C GLY A 510 -2.75 -3.76 -17.98
N ALA A 511 -1.73 -3.03 -18.39
CA ALA A 511 -1.70 -2.37 -19.70
C ALA A 511 -1.69 -3.42 -20.84
N GLU A 512 -0.85 -4.45 -20.75
CA GLU A 512 -0.78 -5.55 -21.73
C GLU A 512 -2.13 -6.27 -21.88
N GLU A 513 -2.81 -6.58 -20.76
CA GLU A 513 -4.15 -7.19 -20.75
C GLU A 513 -5.16 -6.33 -21.50
N VAL A 514 -5.19 -5.03 -21.20
CA VAL A 514 -6.14 -4.06 -21.79
C VAL A 514 -5.85 -3.82 -23.26
N VAL A 515 -4.58 -3.60 -23.62
CA VAL A 515 -4.16 -3.38 -25.02
C VAL A 515 -4.51 -4.59 -25.89
N LYS A 516 -4.27 -5.81 -25.38
CA LYS A 516 -4.67 -7.03 -26.05
C LYS A 516 -6.19 -7.09 -26.25
N ALA A 517 -6.96 -6.90 -25.17
CA ALA A 517 -8.43 -6.97 -25.21
C ALA A 517 -9.11 -5.88 -26.08
N LEU A 518 -8.37 -4.82 -26.46
CA LEU A 518 -8.88 -3.78 -27.36
C LEU A 518 -8.44 -3.96 -28.83
N LYS A 519 -7.46 -4.82 -29.08
CA LYS A 519 -6.95 -5.14 -30.44
C LYS A 519 -7.58 -6.43 -31.00
N ASP A 520 -7.98 -7.36 -30.11
CA ASP A 520 -8.73 -8.58 -30.47
C ASP A 520 -10.22 -8.26 -30.72
#